data_ea293980900ce9eafa3cdbb8f9b628e0
#
_entry.id   ea293980900ce9eafa3cdbb8f9b628e0
#
_cell.length_a   1.000
_cell.length_b   1.000
_cell.length_c   1.000
_cell.angle_alpha   90.00
_cell.angle_beta   90.00
_cell.angle_gamma   90.00
#
_symmetry.space_group_name_H-M   'P 1'
#
loop_
_entity.id
_entity.type
_entity.pdbx_description
1 polymer ?
#
loop_
_entity_poly.entity_id
_entity_poly.type
_entity_poly.pdbx_seq_one_letter_code
_entity_poly.pdbx_strand_id
1 'polypeptide(L)'
;MMLEKLRLTFSIFVFLLINITPTKADLKIPNSLILPAEVVKIQLIGLMENDKDFKDSGIEQTWNFAHPDNKKITGPLPNFKMMIKGNSYNMLLNHLSHKIKELGSSDKWAQFEVTILDKDKIYHKFNWQVEKYTADGPLKDCWLTTMVSSPEPLGSSI
;
A
#
# COMPACT_ATOMS: atom_id res chain seq x y z
N MET A 1 -51.84 -0.20 -62.00
CA MET A 1 -51.36 0.88 -61.18
C MET A 1 -51.03 0.28 -59.80
N MET A 2 -49.77 -0.08 -59.63
CA MET A 2 -49.29 -0.87 -58.49
C MET A 2 -48.81 0.10 -57.37
N LEU A 3 -49.43 0.01 -56.21
CA LEU A 3 -48.94 0.70 -54.96
C LEU A 3 -47.91 -0.21 -54.35
N GLU A 4 -46.65 0.19 -54.41
CA GLU A 4 -45.57 -0.43 -53.67
C GLU A 4 -45.67 -0.05 -52.14
N LYS A 5 -45.85 -1.06 -51.34
CA LYS A 5 -45.82 -0.94 -49.90
C LYS A 5 -44.36 -0.82 -49.43
N LEU A 6 -43.94 0.39 -49.08
CA LEU A 6 -42.66 0.66 -48.41
C LEU A 6 -42.70 0.09 -47.00
N ARG A 7 -42.03 -1.03 -46.77
CA ARG A 7 -41.80 -1.59 -45.41
C ARG A 7 -40.63 -0.86 -44.75
N LEU A 8 -40.98 0.04 -43.86
CA LEU A 8 -40.01 0.68 -42.99
C LEU A 8 -39.60 -0.30 -41.87
N THR A 9 -38.45 -0.95 -42.01
CA THR A 9 -37.85 -1.78 -40.96
C THR A 9 -37.19 -0.85 -39.95
N PHE A 10 -37.84 -0.64 -38.80
CA PHE A 10 -37.29 0.09 -37.67
C PHE A 10 -36.31 -0.83 -36.91
N SER A 11 -35.00 -0.70 -37.19
CA SER A 11 -33.95 -1.40 -36.48
C SER A 11 -33.76 -0.75 -35.12
N ILE A 12 -34.28 -1.39 -34.07
CA ILE A 12 -34.04 -0.98 -32.67
C ILE A 12 -32.62 -1.38 -32.29
N PHE A 13 -31.70 -0.43 -32.34
CA PHE A 13 -30.35 -0.58 -31.83
C PHE A 13 -30.39 -0.44 -30.28
N VAL A 14 -30.50 -1.59 -29.60
CA VAL A 14 -30.43 -1.63 -28.13
C VAL A 14 -28.99 -1.34 -27.72
N PHE A 15 -28.69 -0.12 -27.32
CA PHE A 15 -27.43 0.25 -26.70
C PHE A 15 -27.40 -0.36 -25.27
N LEU A 16 -26.74 -1.49 -25.14
CA LEU A 16 -26.45 -2.07 -23.81
C LEU A 16 -25.42 -1.17 -23.14
N LEU A 17 -25.89 -0.24 -22.28
CA LEU A 17 -25.03 0.53 -21.39
C LEU A 17 -24.41 -0.45 -20.37
N ILE A 18 -23.23 -0.96 -20.69
CA ILE A 18 -22.39 -1.68 -19.73
C ILE A 18 -21.94 -0.63 -18.70
N ASN A 19 -22.61 -0.60 -17.54
CA ASN A 19 -22.13 0.14 -16.39
C ASN A 19 -20.84 -0.53 -15.92
N ILE A 20 -19.70 -0.07 -16.41
CA ILE A 20 -18.38 -0.43 -15.85
C ILE A 20 -18.27 0.35 -14.55
N THR A 21 -18.73 -0.25 -13.46
CA THR A 21 -18.38 0.24 -12.13
C THR A 21 -16.87 0.05 -11.98
N PRO A 22 -16.09 1.10 -11.67
CA PRO A 22 -14.67 0.91 -11.39
C PRO A 22 -14.57 0.00 -10.17
N THR A 23 -14.09 -1.23 -10.37
CA THR A 23 -13.72 -2.10 -9.27
C THR A 23 -12.58 -1.42 -8.52
N LYS A 24 -12.83 -0.99 -7.28
CA LYS A 24 -11.78 -0.55 -6.38
C LYS A 24 -10.79 -1.72 -6.29
N ALA A 25 -9.51 -1.49 -6.64
CA ALA A 25 -8.50 -2.52 -6.53
C ALA A 25 -8.43 -3.00 -5.08
N ASP A 26 -8.49 -4.31 -4.88
CA ASP A 26 -8.46 -4.90 -3.54
C ASP A 26 -7.05 -4.79 -2.97
N LEU A 27 -6.93 -4.06 -1.86
CA LEU A 27 -5.69 -4.01 -1.09
C LEU A 27 -5.36 -5.38 -0.53
N LYS A 28 -4.08 -5.73 -0.50
CA LYS A 28 -3.63 -6.94 0.17
C LYS A 28 -3.97 -6.89 1.66
N ILE A 29 -4.45 -8.00 2.19
CA ILE A 29 -4.73 -8.17 3.61
C ILE A 29 -3.68 -9.11 4.24
N PRO A 30 -3.32 -8.91 5.51
CA PRO A 30 -2.43 -9.81 6.22
C PRO A 30 -2.96 -11.24 6.25
N ASN A 31 -2.08 -12.21 6.06
CA ASN A 31 -2.33 -13.63 6.31
C ASN A 31 -1.03 -14.30 6.76
N SER A 32 -1.12 -15.48 7.34
CA SER A 32 0.01 -16.19 7.96
C SER A 32 1.05 -16.73 6.96
N LEU A 33 0.78 -16.69 5.66
CA LEU A 33 1.71 -17.14 4.62
C LEU A 33 2.65 -16.04 4.14
N ILE A 34 2.36 -14.78 4.46
CA ILE A 34 3.19 -13.63 4.06
C ILE A 34 4.39 -13.55 5.02
N LEU A 35 5.59 -13.64 4.47
CA LEU A 35 6.84 -13.60 5.22
C LEU A 35 7.20 -12.16 5.68
N PRO A 36 8.05 -12.00 6.71
CA PRO A 36 8.40 -10.68 7.26
C PRO A 36 8.91 -9.69 6.21
N ALA A 37 9.86 -10.10 5.38
CA ALA A 37 10.43 -9.24 4.34
C ALA A 37 9.39 -8.86 3.26
N GLU A 38 8.42 -9.75 2.99
CA GLU A 38 7.34 -9.47 2.04
C GLU A 38 6.36 -8.45 2.61
N VAL A 39 6.10 -8.44 3.93
CA VAL A 39 5.31 -7.39 4.58
C VAL A 39 5.93 -6.01 4.34
N VAL A 40 7.23 -5.86 4.60
CA VAL A 40 7.95 -4.60 4.38
C VAL A 40 7.89 -4.19 2.91
N LYS A 41 8.09 -5.14 2.00
CA LYS A 41 8.02 -4.93 0.55
C LYS A 41 6.63 -4.47 0.09
N ILE A 42 5.55 -5.10 0.58
CA ILE A 42 4.17 -4.70 0.28
C ILE A 42 3.93 -3.25 0.70
N GLN A 43 4.36 -2.87 1.89
CA GLN A 43 4.20 -1.51 2.39
C GLN A 43 5.01 -0.50 1.57
N LEU A 44 6.27 -0.80 1.25
CA LEU A 44 7.13 0.09 0.46
C LEU A 44 6.64 0.25 -0.99
N ILE A 45 6.20 -0.82 -1.64
CA ILE A 45 5.61 -0.72 -2.98
C ILE A 45 4.33 0.11 -2.94
N GLY A 46 3.47 -0.09 -1.94
CA GLY A 46 2.29 0.72 -1.75
C GLY A 46 2.62 2.21 -1.62
N LEU A 47 3.57 2.57 -0.78
CA LEU A 47 4.00 3.96 -0.60
C LEU A 47 4.69 4.54 -1.84
N MET A 48 5.45 3.73 -2.58
CA MET A 48 6.08 4.12 -3.84
C MET A 48 5.04 4.42 -4.94
N GLU A 49 3.93 3.73 -4.96
CA GLU A 49 2.83 3.87 -5.91
C GLU A 49 1.55 4.39 -5.22
N ASN A 50 1.68 5.40 -4.33
CA ASN A 50 0.66 5.75 -3.35
C ASN A 50 -0.76 5.94 -3.91
N ASP A 51 -0.89 6.61 -5.04
CA ASP A 51 -2.21 6.97 -5.62
C ASP A 51 -2.57 6.12 -6.84
N LYS A 52 -1.94 4.96 -7.03
CA LYS A 52 -2.08 4.12 -8.23
C LYS A 52 -3.51 3.60 -8.44
N ASP A 53 -4.11 3.07 -7.40
CA ASP A 53 -5.43 2.44 -7.47
C ASP A 53 -6.55 3.42 -7.12
N PHE A 54 -6.32 4.22 -6.10
CA PHE A 54 -7.15 5.34 -5.66
C PHE A 54 -6.31 6.24 -4.74
N LYS A 55 -6.83 7.43 -4.43
CA LYS A 55 -6.12 8.40 -3.58
C LYS A 55 -5.76 7.79 -2.22
N ASP A 56 -4.47 7.84 -1.87
CA ASP A 56 -3.89 7.30 -0.64
C ASP A 56 -3.96 5.76 -0.51
N SER A 57 -4.15 5.04 -1.61
CA SER A 57 -4.23 3.57 -1.60
C SER A 57 -2.98 2.93 -0.99
N GLY A 58 -1.80 3.48 -1.24
CA GLY A 58 -0.54 2.99 -0.69
C GLY A 58 -0.42 3.21 0.82
N ILE A 59 -0.90 4.34 1.33
CA ILE A 59 -0.97 4.58 2.79
C ILE A 59 -1.96 3.60 3.43
N GLU A 60 -3.12 3.37 2.82
CA GLU A 60 -4.09 2.38 3.32
C GLU A 60 -3.53 0.96 3.28
N GLN A 61 -2.79 0.59 2.22
CA GLN A 61 -2.08 -0.69 2.13
C GLN A 61 -1.07 -0.84 3.28
N THR A 62 -0.31 0.21 3.58
CA THR A 62 0.64 0.25 4.69
C THR A 62 -0.07 0.09 6.03
N TRP A 63 -1.19 0.79 6.22
CA TRP A 63 -2.04 0.67 7.40
C TRP A 63 -2.57 -0.75 7.64
N ASN A 64 -2.95 -1.46 6.58
CA ASN A 64 -3.45 -2.83 6.71
C ASN A 64 -2.43 -3.75 7.40
N PHE A 65 -1.14 -3.55 7.14
CA PHE A 65 -0.05 -4.34 7.72
C PHE A 65 0.55 -3.76 9.01
N ALA A 66 -0.01 -2.68 9.55
CA ALA A 66 0.42 -2.16 10.85
C ALA A 66 -0.11 -3.02 12.00
N HIS A 67 0.74 -3.33 12.97
CA HIS A 67 0.37 -4.06 14.18
C HIS A 67 -0.73 -3.32 14.96
N PRO A 68 -1.68 -4.02 15.62
CA PRO A 68 -2.72 -3.36 16.41
C PRO A 68 -2.20 -2.35 17.42
N ASP A 69 -1.08 -2.61 18.08
CA ASP A 69 -0.49 -1.67 19.04
C ASP A 69 0.11 -0.45 18.34
N ASN A 70 0.73 -0.61 17.18
CA ASN A 70 1.16 0.52 16.36
C ASN A 70 -0.06 1.36 15.92
N LYS A 71 -1.15 0.72 15.51
CA LYS A 71 -2.40 1.41 15.16
C LYS A 71 -3.01 2.22 16.30
N LYS A 72 -2.89 1.76 17.54
CA LYS A 72 -3.33 2.53 18.72
C LYS A 72 -2.55 3.84 18.89
N ILE A 73 -1.26 3.83 18.55
CA ILE A 73 -0.37 5.00 18.68
C ILE A 73 -0.55 5.96 17.48
N THR A 74 -0.65 5.42 16.28
CA THR A 74 -0.61 6.20 15.03
C THR A 74 -1.98 6.45 14.39
N GLY A 75 -3.02 5.78 14.88
CA GLY A 75 -4.36 5.81 14.34
C GLY A 75 -5.30 6.84 14.98
N PRO A 76 -6.53 6.92 14.49
CA PRO A 76 -7.13 6.14 13.39
C PRO A 76 -6.53 6.44 12.01
N LEU A 77 -6.97 5.73 10.97
CA LEU A 77 -6.44 5.86 9.61
C LEU A 77 -6.30 7.31 9.09
N PRO A 78 -7.25 8.23 9.33
CA PRO A 78 -7.05 9.64 8.93
C PRO A 78 -5.83 10.28 9.57
N ASN A 79 -5.56 9.99 10.86
CA ASN A 79 -4.37 10.50 11.56
C ASN A 79 -3.09 9.87 11.01
N PHE A 80 -3.11 8.57 10.73
CA PHE A 80 -2.00 7.88 10.07
C PHE A 80 -1.70 8.49 8.68
N LYS A 81 -2.74 8.80 7.88
CA LYS A 81 -2.57 9.51 6.61
C LYS A 81 -1.90 10.88 6.77
N MET A 82 -2.33 11.65 7.77
CA MET A 82 -1.70 12.95 8.07
C MET A 82 -0.23 12.80 8.51
N MET A 83 0.07 11.80 9.34
CA MET A 83 1.43 11.51 9.80
C MET A 83 2.35 11.15 8.61
N ILE A 84 1.92 10.26 7.74
CA ILE A 84 2.73 9.85 6.56
C ILE A 84 2.93 11.03 5.59
N LYS A 85 1.94 11.90 5.43
CA LYS A 85 2.05 13.10 4.57
C LYS A 85 2.85 14.23 5.22
N GLY A 86 3.09 14.14 6.52
CA GLY A 86 3.86 15.13 7.28
C GLY A 86 5.36 15.05 7.00
N ASN A 87 6.09 16.09 7.42
CA ASN A 87 7.52 16.26 7.12
C ASN A 87 8.42 15.09 7.58
N SER A 88 7.98 14.31 8.56
CA SER A 88 8.77 13.20 9.11
C SER A 88 8.77 11.95 8.21
N TYR A 89 7.75 11.77 7.35
CA TYR A 89 7.59 10.52 6.58
C TYR A 89 7.21 10.73 5.11
N ASN A 90 6.98 11.97 4.65
CA ASN A 90 6.50 12.24 3.29
C ASN A 90 7.48 11.80 2.19
N MET A 91 8.77 11.66 2.50
CA MET A 91 9.79 11.13 1.58
C MET A 91 9.54 9.66 1.20
N LEU A 92 8.74 8.93 1.99
CA LEU A 92 8.31 7.57 1.64
C LEU A 92 7.31 7.56 0.49
N LEU A 93 6.54 8.66 0.31
CA LEU A 93 5.52 8.74 -0.73
C LEU A 93 6.14 9.02 -2.10
N ASN A 94 5.78 8.16 -3.06
CA ASN A 94 6.23 8.27 -4.44
C ASN A 94 7.78 8.28 -4.57
N HIS A 95 8.47 7.58 -3.66
CA HIS A 95 9.92 7.42 -3.74
C HIS A 95 10.31 6.64 -5.01
N LEU A 96 11.53 6.88 -5.50
CA LEU A 96 11.98 6.38 -6.80
C LEU A 96 12.45 4.92 -6.76
N SER A 97 13.06 4.53 -5.65
CA SER A 97 13.55 3.17 -5.43
C SER A 97 13.74 2.89 -3.95
N HIS A 98 13.84 1.61 -3.61
CA HIS A 98 14.16 1.18 -2.25
C HIS A 98 15.00 -0.09 -2.23
N LYS A 99 15.73 -0.27 -1.14
CA LYS A 99 16.48 -1.47 -0.81
C LYS A 99 16.11 -1.93 0.60
N ILE A 100 15.87 -3.21 0.76
CA ILE A 100 15.56 -3.86 2.03
C ILE A 100 16.71 -4.78 2.38
N LYS A 101 17.27 -4.63 3.58
CA LYS A 101 18.35 -5.49 4.12
C LYS A 101 17.90 -5.99 5.48
N GLU A 102 17.81 -7.32 5.63
CA GLU A 102 17.55 -7.91 6.94
C GLU A 102 18.75 -7.69 7.87
N LEU A 103 18.48 -7.21 9.08
CA LEU A 103 19.49 -7.02 10.13
C LEU A 103 19.50 -8.17 11.13
N GLY A 104 18.36 -8.80 11.34
CA GLY A 104 18.18 -9.95 12.20
C GLY A 104 16.74 -10.39 12.27
N SER A 105 16.53 -11.64 12.64
CA SER A 105 15.20 -12.23 12.74
C SER A 105 15.15 -13.40 13.72
N SER A 106 13.94 -13.71 14.17
CA SER A 106 13.59 -14.91 14.92
C SER A 106 12.24 -15.45 14.41
N ASP A 107 11.70 -16.44 15.09
CA ASP A 107 10.38 -16.97 14.83
C ASP A 107 9.22 -15.98 15.18
N LYS A 108 9.54 -14.88 15.89
CA LYS A 108 8.56 -13.91 16.42
C LYS A 108 8.77 -12.48 15.96
N TRP A 109 9.97 -12.11 15.56
CA TRP A 109 10.29 -10.75 15.11
C TRP A 109 11.31 -10.78 13.97
N ALA A 110 11.31 -9.73 13.13
CA ALA A 110 12.36 -9.45 12.17
C ALA A 110 12.59 -7.95 12.06
N GLN A 111 13.82 -7.55 11.85
CA GLN A 111 14.26 -6.17 11.71
C GLN A 111 14.98 -5.96 10.39
N PHE A 112 14.67 -4.87 9.72
CA PHE A 112 15.20 -4.52 8.42
C PHE A 112 15.74 -3.09 8.43
N GLU A 113 16.85 -2.89 7.74
CA GLU A 113 17.30 -1.59 7.26
C GLU A 113 16.66 -1.36 5.89
N VAL A 114 15.94 -0.26 5.78
CA VAL A 114 15.31 0.17 4.53
C VAL A 114 15.98 1.45 4.07
N THR A 115 16.55 1.45 2.88
CA THR A 115 17.07 2.65 2.23
C THR A 115 16.14 3.00 1.08
N ILE A 116 15.66 4.23 1.02
CA ILE A 116 14.89 4.75 -0.10
C ILE A 116 15.65 5.88 -0.80
N LEU A 117 15.39 6.04 -2.09
CA LEU A 117 15.72 7.25 -2.85
C LEU A 117 14.42 8.03 -3.04
N ASP A 118 14.31 9.20 -2.44
CA ASP A 118 13.10 10.00 -2.56
C ASP A 118 12.98 10.70 -3.93
N LYS A 119 11.86 11.38 -4.16
CA LYS A 119 11.59 12.14 -5.41
C LYS A 119 12.58 13.27 -5.66
N ASP A 120 13.22 13.78 -4.62
CA ASP A 120 14.22 14.87 -4.68
C ASP A 120 15.65 14.32 -4.79
N LYS A 121 15.80 13.00 -5.02
CA LYS A 121 17.07 12.26 -5.17
C LYS A 121 17.94 12.30 -3.91
N ILE A 122 17.31 12.28 -2.74
CA ILE A 122 17.98 12.16 -1.45
C ILE A 122 17.77 10.75 -0.93
N TYR A 123 18.84 10.12 -0.47
CA TYR A 123 18.75 8.84 0.21
C TYR A 123 18.37 9.02 1.67
N HIS A 124 17.41 8.21 2.13
CA HIS A 124 16.99 8.13 3.51
C HIS A 124 17.04 6.69 3.98
N LYS A 125 17.47 6.49 5.21
CA LYS A 125 17.50 5.19 5.88
C LYS A 125 16.47 5.15 7.00
N PHE A 126 15.82 3.99 7.13
CA PHE A 126 14.86 3.68 8.19
C PHE A 126 15.20 2.32 8.81
N ASN A 127 14.91 2.15 10.08
CA ASN A 127 14.79 0.83 10.71
C ASN A 127 13.31 0.44 10.71
N TRP A 128 13.03 -0.76 10.22
CA TRP A 128 11.68 -1.31 10.08
C TRP A 128 11.58 -2.60 10.85
N GLN A 129 10.65 -2.70 11.79
CA GLN A 129 10.44 -3.89 12.59
C GLN A 129 9.06 -4.47 12.36
N VAL A 130 9.02 -5.78 12.17
CA VAL A 130 7.79 -6.56 12.08
C VAL A 130 7.79 -7.65 13.14
N GLU A 131 6.61 -7.95 13.66
CA GLU A 131 6.42 -8.99 14.66
C GLU A 131 5.25 -9.90 14.28
N LYS A 132 5.35 -11.15 14.69
CA LYS A 132 4.28 -12.12 14.52
C LYS A 132 3.19 -11.87 15.56
N TYR A 133 1.98 -11.64 15.10
CA TYR A 133 0.83 -11.44 15.98
C TYR A 133 0.40 -12.78 16.57
N THR A 134 0.38 -12.87 17.90
CA THR A 134 0.15 -14.16 18.62
C THR A 134 -1.21 -14.27 19.27
N ALA A 135 -1.97 -13.17 19.39
CA ALA A 135 -3.30 -13.23 19.97
C ALA A 135 -4.30 -13.91 19.02
N ASP A 136 -5.32 -14.54 19.60
CA ASP A 136 -6.36 -15.18 18.81
C ASP A 136 -7.16 -14.17 17.98
N GLY A 137 -7.58 -14.59 16.81
CA GLY A 137 -8.35 -13.77 15.88
C GLY A 137 -7.84 -13.84 14.43
N PRO A 138 -8.40 -13.01 13.54
CA PRO A 138 -8.08 -13.05 12.10
C PRO A 138 -6.62 -12.73 11.74
N LEU A 139 -5.89 -12.07 12.65
CA LEU A 139 -4.47 -11.69 12.45
C LEU A 139 -3.49 -12.70 13.07
N LYS A 140 -3.97 -13.76 13.72
CA LYS A 140 -3.11 -14.76 14.35
C LYS A 140 -2.08 -15.29 13.35
N ASP A 141 -0.84 -15.35 13.80
CA ASP A 141 0.34 -15.77 13.01
C ASP A 141 0.70 -14.88 11.81
N CYS A 142 0.01 -13.75 11.62
CA CYS A 142 0.41 -12.76 10.62
C CYS A 142 1.61 -11.94 11.10
N TRP A 143 2.49 -11.61 10.17
CA TRP A 143 3.56 -10.66 10.40
C TRP A 143 3.05 -9.23 10.18
N LEU A 144 3.26 -8.35 11.16
CA LEU A 144 2.74 -6.99 11.16
C LEU A 144 3.81 -6.00 11.62
N THR A 145 3.82 -4.80 11.05
CA THR A 145 4.79 -3.75 11.37
C THR A 145 4.49 -3.14 12.74
N THR A 146 5.45 -3.26 13.65
CA THR A 146 5.38 -2.66 15.00
C THR A 146 6.07 -1.32 15.08
N MET A 147 7.12 -1.08 14.28
CA MET A 147 7.89 0.16 14.32
C MET A 147 8.50 0.50 12.96
N VAL A 148 8.50 1.79 12.66
CA VAL A 148 9.33 2.42 11.64
C VAL A 148 10.04 3.60 12.30
N SER A 149 11.37 3.64 12.25
CA SER A 149 12.14 4.73 12.84
C SER A 149 11.93 6.06 12.12
N SER A 150 12.34 7.15 12.75
CA SER A 150 12.55 8.42 12.03
C SER A 150 13.55 8.23 10.89
N PRO A 151 13.44 9.01 9.79
CA PRO A 151 14.39 8.96 8.68
C PRO A 151 15.78 9.47 9.11
N GLU A 152 16.80 8.77 8.61
CA GLU A 152 18.20 9.22 8.68
C GLU A 152 18.63 9.60 7.26
N PRO A 153 18.87 10.89 6.95
CA PRO A 153 19.34 11.29 5.62
C PRO A 153 20.78 10.83 5.40
N LEU A 154 21.03 10.22 4.23
CA LEU A 154 22.34 9.69 3.86
C LEU A 154 23.06 10.56 2.80
N GLY A 155 22.42 11.64 2.33
CA GLY A 155 22.92 12.51 1.28
C GLY A 155 22.26 12.31 -0.08
N SER A 156 22.66 13.13 -1.05
CA SER A 156 22.10 13.09 -2.40
C SER A 156 22.77 12.02 -3.27
N SER A 157 22.00 11.47 -4.22
CA SER A 157 22.58 10.75 -5.35
C SER A 157 23.19 11.78 -6.32
N ILE A 158 24.48 11.67 -6.56
CA ILE A 158 25.19 12.48 -7.56
C ILE A 158 24.87 11.93 -8.96
#